data_26b0e9fa3b21ad82bc0c00599730edc4
#
_entry.id   26b0e9fa3b21ad82bc0c00599730edc4
#
_cell.length_a   1.000
_cell.length_b   1.000
_cell.length_c   1.000
_cell.angle_alpha   90.00
_cell.angle_beta   90.00
_cell.angle_gamma   90.00
#
_symmetry.space_group_name_H-M   'P 1'
#
loop_
_entity.id
_entity.type
_entity.pdbx_description
1 polymer ?
#
loop_
_entity_poly.entity_id
_entity_poly.type
_entity_poly.pdbx_seq_one_letter_code
_entity_poly.pdbx_strand_id
1 'polypeptide(L)'
;LVLIDFGMVSSGRPAWDVGYLLSSTLPPGPSARSELLRLCADYHANLVAAGVASHSLEQFRNDIDLCLGVQIHRMILTAAIFAGEGYGDATLAELWMRKVIDQLPEEFPVIGEVG
;
A
#
# COMPACT_ATOMS: atom_id res chain seq x y z
N LEU A 1 16.36 -17.28 -8.00
CA LEU A 1 15.09 -16.59 -7.73
C LEU A 1 14.04 -17.06 -8.74
N VAL A 2 12.92 -17.52 -8.26
CA VAL A 2 11.77 -17.91 -9.09
C VAL A 2 10.62 -16.95 -8.78
N LEU A 3 10.06 -16.30 -9.80
CA LEU A 3 8.88 -15.46 -9.69
C LEU A 3 7.65 -16.32 -10.06
N ILE A 4 6.61 -16.23 -9.26
CA ILE A 4 5.35 -16.97 -9.42
C ILE A 4 4.16 -16.00 -9.35
N ASP A 5 2.99 -16.48 -9.73
CA ASP A 5 1.72 -15.77 -9.61
C ASP A 5 1.60 -14.51 -10.50
N PHE A 6 1.75 -14.71 -11.80
CA PHE A 6 1.59 -13.64 -12.80
C PHE A 6 0.14 -13.40 -13.25
N GLY A 7 -0.85 -13.97 -12.56
CA GLY A 7 -2.25 -13.90 -12.98
C GLY A 7 -2.84 -12.49 -13.04
N MET A 8 -2.23 -11.53 -12.32
CA MET A 8 -2.66 -10.13 -12.28
C MET A 8 -1.56 -9.14 -12.66
N VAL A 9 -0.60 -9.58 -13.47
CA VAL A 9 0.48 -8.70 -13.95
C VAL A 9 -0.10 -7.63 -14.88
N SER A 10 0.21 -6.37 -14.58
CA SER A 10 -0.15 -5.23 -15.40
C SER A 10 0.97 -4.19 -15.40
N SER A 11 0.98 -3.32 -16.40
CA SER A 11 1.83 -2.13 -16.37
C SER A 11 1.28 -1.13 -15.37
N GLY A 12 2.12 -0.66 -14.45
CA GLY A 12 1.68 0.26 -13.43
C GLY A 12 2.83 0.91 -12.66
N ARG A 13 2.48 1.74 -11.69
CA ARG A 13 3.46 2.39 -10.81
C ARG A 13 3.97 1.41 -9.76
N PRO A 14 5.27 1.41 -9.44
CA PRO A 14 5.84 0.53 -8.41
C PRO A 14 5.18 0.66 -7.04
N ALA A 15 4.60 1.82 -6.76
CA ALA A 15 3.89 2.09 -5.50
C ALA A 15 2.73 1.12 -5.23
N TRP A 16 2.11 0.53 -6.25
CA TRP A 16 1.04 -0.45 -6.07
C TRP A 16 1.54 -1.72 -5.38
N ASP A 17 2.63 -2.28 -5.87
CA ASP A 17 3.18 -3.52 -5.31
C ASP A 17 3.77 -3.27 -3.93
N VAL A 18 4.54 -2.18 -3.78
CA VAL A 18 5.16 -1.80 -2.50
C VAL A 18 4.10 -1.43 -1.47
N GLY A 19 3.09 -0.63 -1.83
CA GLY A 19 2.00 -0.26 -0.93
C GLY A 19 1.18 -1.46 -0.48
N TYR A 20 0.87 -2.38 -1.38
CA TYR A 20 0.19 -3.63 -1.03
C TYR A 20 1.01 -4.48 -0.06
N LEU A 21 2.28 -4.69 -0.37
CA LEU A 21 3.19 -5.47 0.48
C LEU A 21 3.30 -4.85 1.88
N LEU A 22 3.56 -3.55 1.98
CA LEU A 22 3.75 -2.87 3.25
C LEU A 22 2.45 -2.80 4.06
N SER A 23 1.30 -2.58 3.41
CA SER A 23 0.01 -2.57 4.08
C SER A 23 -0.35 -3.88 4.75
N SER A 24 0.12 -5.00 4.20
CA SER A 24 -0.14 -6.33 4.74
C SER A 24 0.90 -6.82 5.75
N THR A 25 2.14 -6.35 5.65
CA THR A 25 3.27 -6.88 6.42
C THR A 25 3.65 -6.04 7.64
N LEU A 26 3.54 -4.71 7.57
CA LEU A 26 3.86 -3.85 8.71
C LEU A 26 2.90 -4.10 9.87
N PRO A 27 3.41 -4.22 11.11
CA PRO A 27 2.55 -4.32 12.27
C PRO A 27 1.77 -3.01 12.49
N PRO A 28 0.54 -3.09 13.03
CA PRO A 28 -0.19 -1.88 13.41
C PRO A 28 0.48 -1.21 14.61
N GLY A 29 0.25 0.08 14.77
CA GLY A 29 0.74 0.84 15.92
C GLY A 29 1.28 2.22 15.54
N PRO A 30 1.67 3.01 16.55
CA PRO A 30 2.02 4.43 16.35
C PRO A 30 3.27 4.66 15.49
N SER A 31 4.12 3.66 15.31
CA SER A 31 5.31 3.73 14.45
C SER A 31 5.06 3.24 13.01
N ALA A 32 3.87 2.71 12.70
CA ALA A 32 3.59 2.11 11.39
C ALA A 32 3.82 3.10 10.24
N ARG A 33 3.34 4.32 10.38
CA ARG A 33 3.53 5.36 9.37
C ARG A 33 4.99 5.76 9.18
N SER A 34 5.74 5.96 10.25
CA SER A 34 7.16 6.32 10.16
C SER A 34 7.99 5.21 9.53
N GLU A 35 7.71 3.96 9.86
CA GLU A 35 8.37 2.80 9.28
C GLU A 35 8.03 2.63 7.79
N LEU A 36 6.77 2.84 7.41
CA LEU A 36 6.36 2.89 6.00
C LEU A 36 7.20 3.91 5.23
N LEU A 37 7.28 5.16 5.73
CA LEU A 37 8.00 6.23 5.05
C LEU A 37 9.50 5.96 4.94
N ARG A 38 10.09 5.32 5.95
CA ARG A 38 11.48 4.88 5.94
C ARG A 38 11.71 3.83 4.84
N LEU A 39 10.89 2.79 4.79
CA LEU A 39 11.00 1.73 3.77
C LEU A 39 10.74 2.25 2.36
N CYS A 40 9.83 3.21 2.19
CA CYS A 40 9.61 3.89 0.91
C CYS A 40 10.87 4.65 0.46
N ALA A 41 11.56 5.32 1.38
CA ALA A 41 12.80 6.02 1.06
C ALA A 41 13.93 5.05 0.66
N ASP A 42 14.07 3.94 1.38
CA ASP A 42 15.05 2.91 1.07
C ASP A 42 14.79 2.27 -0.30
N TYR A 43 13.54 1.94 -0.59
CA TYR A 43 13.14 1.39 -1.89
C TYR A 43 13.40 2.39 -3.03
N HIS A 44 13.01 3.64 -2.85
CA HIS A 44 13.25 4.70 -3.84
C HIS A 44 14.74 4.91 -4.11
N ALA A 45 15.57 4.92 -3.06
CA ALA A 45 17.03 5.02 -3.22
C ALA A 45 17.61 3.87 -4.07
N ASN A 46 17.11 2.65 -3.88
CA ASN A 46 17.49 1.50 -4.70
C ASN A 46 17.02 1.64 -6.16
N LEU A 47 15.83 2.18 -6.41
CA LEU A 47 15.37 2.48 -7.77
C LEU A 47 16.28 3.49 -8.47
N VAL A 48 16.65 4.57 -7.78
CA VAL A 48 17.56 5.59 -8.31
C VAL A 48 18.94 4.99 -8.60
N ALA A 49 19.47 4.17 -7.70
CA ALA A 49 20.74 3.46 -7.90
C ALA A 49 20.69 2.50 -9.10
N ALA A 50 19.51 1.94 -9.40
CA ALA A 50 19.28 1.08 -10.56
C ALA A 50 19.02 1.88 -11.86
N GLY A 51 19.09 3.22 -11.82
CA GLY A 51 18.92 4.09 -13.00
C GLY A 51 17.49 4.61 -13.22
N VAL A 52 16.56 4.37 -12.30
CA VAL A 52 15.19 4.89 -12.38
C VAL A 52 15.11 6.24 -11.67
N ALA A 53 15.39 7.33 -12.40
CA ALA A 53 15.47 8.68 -11.82
C ALA A 53 14.28 9.59 -12.19
N SER A 54 13.32 9.10 -12.97
CA SER A 54 12.21 9.92 -13.48
C SER A 54 11.07 10.14 -12.48
N HIS A 55 11.15 9.56 -11.28
CA HIS A 55 10.11 9.60 -10.27
C HIS A 55 10.70 10.08 -8.94
N SER A 56 10.23 11.21 -8.41
CA SER A 56 10.75 11.74 -7.16
C SER A 56 10.27 10.93 -5.95
N LEU A 57 10.98 11.01 -4.83
CA LEU A 57 10.55 10.37 -3.59
C LEU A 57 9.18 10.91 -3.12
N GLU A 58 8.92 12.18 -3.33
CA GLU A 58 7.63 12.80 -2.97
C GLU A 58 6.50 12.21 -3.83
N GLN A 59 6.69 12.13 -5.15
CA GLN A 59 5.72 11.46 -6.04
C GLN A 59 5.47 10.01 -5.63
N PHE A 60 6.55 9.28 -5.31
CA PHE A 60 6.44 7.89 -4.87
C PHE A 60 5.64 7.76 -3.57
N ARG A 61 5.87 8.63 -2.59
CA ARG A 61 5.11 8.66 -1.34
C ARG A 61 3.63 8.99 -1.56
N ASN A 62 3.34 9.96 -2.41
CA ASN A 62 1.95 10.29 -2.77
C ASN A 62 1.24 9.12 -3.43
N ASP A 63 1.92 8.39 -4.32
CA ASP A 63 1.37 7.18 -4.93
C ASP A 63 1.12 6.06 -3.91
N ILE A 64 1.99 5.91 -2.91
CA ILE A 64 1.79 4.97 -1.79
C ILE A 64 0.54 5.35 -1.00
N ASP A 65 0.37 6.62 -0.66
CA ASP A 65 -0.78 7.10 0.11
C ASP A 65 -2.11 6.87 -0.64
N LEU A 66 -2.12 7.11 -1.95
CA LEU A 66 -3.27 6.77 -2.79
C LEU A 66 -3.52 5.26 -2.83
N CYS A 67 -2.47 4.45 -2.92
CA CYS A 67 -2.58 3.00 -2.86
C CYS A 67 -3.19 2.51 -1.55
N LEU A 68 -2.77 3.06 -0.40
CA LEU A 68 -3.34 2.74 0.91
C LEU A 68 -4.84 3.07 0.98
N GLY A 69 -5.26 4.21 0.43
CA GLY A 69 -6.67 4.58 0.33
C GLY A 69 -7.49 3.56 -0.47
N VAL A 70 -6.96 3.10 -1.59
CA VAL A 70 -7.59 2.03 -2.39
C VAL A 70 -7.62 0.70 -1.65
N GLN A 71 -6.57 0.37 -0.89
CA GLN A 71 -6.56 -0.87 -0.09
C GLN A 71 -7.66 -0.89 0.97
N ILE A 72 -7.93 0.22 1.65
CA ILE A 72 -9.07 0.32 2.58
C ILE A 72 -10.39 0.00 1.88
N HIS A 73 -10.62 0.62 0.73
CA HIS A 73 -11.83 0.37 -0.05
C HIS A 73 -11.99 -1.12 -0.42
N ARG A 74 -10.91 -1.73 -0.91
CA ARG A 74 -10.90 -3.18 -1.24
C ARG A 74 -11.18 -4.04 -0.02
N MET A 75 -10.65 -3.69 1.14
CA MET A 75 -10.87 -4.45 2.39
C MET A 75 -12.29 -4.37 2.89
N ILE A 76 -12.91 -3.18 2.81
CA ILE A 76 -14.32 -3.01 3.15
C ILE A 76 -15.20 -3.90 2.26
N LEU A 77 -14.95 -3.90 0.95
CA LEU A 77 -15.68 -4.76 0.01
C LEU A 77 -15.45 -6.25 0.30
N THR A 78 -14.22 -6.65 0.54
CA THR A 78 -13.86 -8.04 0.86
C THR A 78 -14.53 -8.50 2.15
N ALA A 79 -14.49 -7.68 3.20
CA ALA A 79 -15.14 -7.99 4.47
C ALA A 79 -16.66 -8.10 4.32
N ALA A 80 -17.29 -7.24 3.52
CA ALA A 80 -18.73 -7.30 3.24
C ALA A 80 -19.11 -8.57 2.48
N ILE A 81 -18.33 -8.98 1.48
CA ILE A 81 -18.54 -10.22 0.72
C ILE A 81 -18.42 -11.42 1.65
N PHE A 82 -17.37 -11.52 2.45
CA PHE A 82 -17.15 -12.64 3.36
C PHE A 82 -18.24 -12.73 4.43
N ALA A 83 -18.69 -11.59 4.97
CA ALA A 83 -19.79 -11.57 5.92
C ALA A 83 -21.11 -12.04 5.29
N GLY A 84 -21.38 -11.69 4.02
CA GLY A 84 -22.57 -12.09 3.29
C GLY A 84 -22.60 -13.57 2.91
N GLU A 85 -21.45 -14.17 2.65
CA GLU A 85 -21.32 -15.57 2.24
C GLU A 85 -21.06 -16.53 3.39
N GLY A 86 -20.94 -16.04 4.62
CA GLY A 86 -20.61 -16.88 5.77
C GLY A 86 -19.17 -17.40 5.76
N TYR A 87 -18.32 -16.85 4.90
CA TYR A 87 -16.91 -17.18 4.86
C TYR A 87 -16.14 -16.31 5.83
N GLY A 88 -15.58 -16.94 6.84
CA GLY A 88 -14.43 -16.41 7.52
C GLY A 88 -14.69 -15.58 8.75
N ASP A 89 -13.64 -15.51 9.50
CA ASP A 89 -13.48 -14.73 10.70
C ASP A 89 -13.25 -13.26 10.32
N ALA A 90 -14.16 -12.40 10.70
CA ALA A 90 -14.05 -10.95 10.56
C ALA A 90 -12.74 -10.39 11.17
N THR A 91 -12.13 -11.14 12.09
CA THR A 91 -10.88 -10.80 12.78
C THR A 91 -9.71 -10.54 11.83
N LEU A 92 -9.58 -11.31 10.74
CA LEU A 92 -8.48 -11.13 9.80
C LEU A 92 -8.64 -9.83 8.98
N ALA A 93 -9.85 -9.54 8.53
CA ALA A 93 -10.16 -8.30 7.82
C ALA A 93 -9.99 -7.08 8.73
N GLU A 94 -10.40 -7.18 9.99
CA GLU A 94 -10.22 -6.13 11.00
C GLU A 94 -8.74 -5.88 11.30
N LEU A 95 -7.95 -6.93 11.49
CA LEU A 95 -6.50 -6.81 11.72
C LEU A 95 -5.80 -6.12 10.55
N TRP A 96 -6.13 -6.52 9.35
CA TRP A 96 -5.55 -5.92 8.15
C TRP A 96 -5.98 -4.46 7.98
N MET A 97 -7.24 -4.16 8.23
CA MET A 97 -7.74 -2.79 8.20
C MET A 97 -7.02 -1.88 9.20
N ARG A 98 -6.77 -2.35 10.43
CA ARG A 98 -5.96 -1.62 11.42
C ARG A 98 -4.55 -1.34 10.91
N LYS A 99 -3.88 -2.33 10.31
CA LYS A 99 -2.54 -2.13 9.72
C LYS A 99 -2.54 -1.00 8.70
N VAL A 100 -3.53 -0.96 7.81
CA VAL A 100 -3.62 0.09 6.80
C VAL A 100 -3.93 1.44 7.42
N ILE A 101 -4.88 1.51 8.36
CA ILE A 101 -5.27 2.76 9.02
C ILE A 101 -4.07 3.42 9.71
N ASP A 102 -3.26 2.65 10.43
CA ASP A 102 -2.10 3.17 11.16
C ASP A 102 -0.96 3.63 10.22
N GLN A 103 -1.05 3.31 8.95
CA GLN A 103 -0.11 3.72 7.91
C GLN A 103 -0.59 4.94 7.11
N LEU A 104 -1.85 5.37 7.28
CA LEU A 104 -2.40 6.48 6.50
C LEU A 104 -1.72 7.82 6.82
N PRO A 105 -1.67 8.74 5.85
CA PRO A 105 -1.29 10.11 6.11
C PRO A 105 -2.37 10.84 6.93
N GLU A 106 -1.99 11.88 7.64
CA GLU A 106 -2.94 12.78 8.30
C GLU A 106 -3.84 13.49 7.29
N GLU A 107 -3.26 13.84 6.13
CA GLU A 107 -3.97 14.45 5.01
C GLU A 107 -3.63 13.69 3.72
N PHE A 108 -4.65 13.38 2.93
CA PHE A 108 -4.45 12.74 1.62
C PHE A 108 -4.00 13.78 0.58
N PRO A 109 -3.11 13.36 -0.36
CA PRO A 109 -2.71 14.25 -1.45
C PRO A 109 -3.93 14.62 -2.31
N VAL A 110 -4.00 15.88 -2.71
CA VAL A 110 -5.09 16.39 -3.57
C VAL A 110 -4.89 15.84 -4.98
N ILE A 111 -5.86 15.09 -5.48
CA ILE A 111 -5.79 14.39 -6.78
C ILE A 111 -5.72 15.38 -7.97
N GLY A 112 -5.93 16.67 -7.77
CA GLY A 112 -5.91 17.68 -8.82
C GLY A 112 -4.53 18.26 -9.17
N GLU A 113 -3.50 17.97 -8.39
CA GLU A 113 -2.15 18.54 -8.57
C GLU A 113 -1.13 17.54 -9.14
N VAL A 114 -1.55 16.34 -9.45
CA VAL A 114 -0.73 15.30 -10.08
C VAL A 114 -0.80 15.50 -11.60
N GLY A 115 -0.07 16.49 -12.04
CA GLY A 115 0.15 16.75 -13.49
C GLY A 115 1.23 15.83 -14.04
#